data_1cc861fa4d7262a2f216b09f500930b1
#
_entry.id   1cc861fa4d7262a2f216b09f500930b1
#
_cell.length_a   1.000
_cell.length_b   1.000
_cell.length_c   1.000
_cell.angle_alpha   90.00
_cell.angle_beta   90.00
_cell.angle_gamma   90.00
#
_symmetry.space_group_name_H-M   'P 1'
#
loop_
_entity.id
_entity.type
_entity.pdbx_description
1 polymer ?
#
loop_
_entity_poly.entity_id
_entity_poly.type
_entity_poly.pdbx_seq_one_letter_code
_entity_poly.pdbx_strand_id
1 'polypeptide(L)'
;TVTVGDSSKISVGESVVAIGSPLGLASTVTSGIVSALNRPVTTGTFGSESFVNAIQTDAAINPGNSGGALLDSQGRIIGVNSAIATLSSGGTSGSIGLGFSIPINEAKRVVDELIASGKSTRPVLGVFFDSTFTGTGAKIGRLSPNEGAEKAGIPAGSVITAIDGVKIADQVGAIVKIRSYAP
;
A
#
# COMPACT_ATOMS: atom_id res chain seq x y z
N THR A 1 -18.87 17.77 5.89
CA THR A 1 -18.15 16.63 6.50
C THR A 1 -18.27 15.47 5.53
N VAL A 2 -17.17 14.83 5.17
CA VAL A 2 -17.17 13.65 4.31
C VAL A 2 -17.38 12.40 5.15
N THR A 3 -18.06 11.41 4.60
CA THR A 3 -18.27 10.11 5.27
C THR A 3 -17.09 9.19 4.99
N VAL A 4 -16.54 8.56 6.02
CA VAL A 4 -15.53 7.52 5.91
C VAL A 4 -16.23 6.19 5.62
N GLY A 5 -15.78 5.50 4.57
CA GLY A 5 -16.24 4.17 4.20
C GLY A 5 -15.48 3.06 4.93
N ASP A 6 -15.58 1.85 4.39
CA ASP A 6 -14.89 0.66 4.91
C ASP A 6 -14.17 -0.04 3.77
N SER A 7 -12.84 0.15 3.69
CA SER A 7 -12.03 -0.43 2.62
C SER A 7 -11.88 -1.96 2.69
N SER A 8 -12.31 -2.60 3.77
CA SER A 8 -12.33 -4.08 3.86
C SER A 8 -13.53 -4.72 3.13
N LYS A 9 -14.52 -3.92 2.76
CA LYS A 9 -15.77 -4.39 2.13
C LYS A 9 -15.88 -4.09 0.65
N ILE A 10 -14.87 -3.44 0.06
CA ILE A 10 -14.86 -3.13 -1.35
C ILE A 10 -14.49 -4.35 -2.19
N SER A 11 -14.99 -4.39 -3.42
CA SER A 11 -14.77 -5.50 -4.36
C SER A 11 -14.18 -4.99 -5.67
N VAL A 12 -13.44 -5.84 -6.35
CA VAL A 12 -12.95 -5.56 -7.71
C VAL A 12 -14.16 -5.38 -8.64
N GLY A 13 -14.09 -4.34 -9.48
CA GLY A 13 -15.18 -3.96 -10.39
C GLY A 13 -16.12 -2.89 -9.83
N GLU A 14 -16.05 -2.56 -8.54
CA GLU A 14 -16.85 -1.46 -7.97
C GLU A 14 -16.42 -0.11 -8.54
N SER A 15 -17.41 0.73 -8.86
CA SER A 15 -17.19 2.09 -9.37
C SER A 15 -16.58 2.98 -8.30
N VAL A 16 -15.58 3.75 -8.70
CA VAL A 16 -14.89 4.70 -7.82
C VAL A 16 -14.73 6.06 -8.47
N VAL A 17 -14.60 7.08 -7.65
CA VAL A 17 -14.33 8.46 -8.06
C VAL A 17 -13.09 8.95 -7.32
N ALA A 18 -12.11 9.43 -8.06
CA ALA A 18 -10.91 10.04 -7.50
C ALA A 18 -11.00 11.57 -7.60
N ILE A 19 -10.70 12.26 -6.50
CA ILE A 19 -10.69 13.71 -6.41
C ILE A 19 -9.26 14.18 -6.15
N GLY A 20 -8.86 15.25 -6.81
CA GLY A 20 -7.54 15.83 -6.62
C GLY A 20 -7.37 17.17 -7.31
N SER A 21 -6.11 17.63 -7.36
CA SER A 21 -5.72 18.88 -8.05
C SER A 21 -4.49 18.63 -8.90
N PRO A 22 -4.60 17.78 -9.95
CA PRO A 22 -3.47 17.47 -10.81
C PRO A 22 -3.01 18.74 -11.54
N LEU A 23 -1.69 18.93 -11.62
CA LEU A 23 -1.06 20.06 -12.33
C LEU A 23 -1.55 21.44 -11.85
N GLY A 24 -2.05 21.54 -10.62
CA GLY A 24 -2.62 22.79 -10.08
C GLY A 24 -4.05 23.09 -10.55
N LEU A 25 -4.67 22.20 -11.32
CA LEU A 25 -6.07 22.32 -11.73
C LEU A 25 -6.96 21.86 -10.56
N ALA A 26 -7.48 22.82 -9.80
CA ALA A 26 -8.33 22.56 -8.65
C ALA A 26 -9.61 21.83 -9.05
N SER A 27 -10.10 20.97 -8.12
CA SER A 27 -11.38 20.27 -8.25
C SER A 27 -11.47 19.30 -9.43
N THR A 28 -10.37 18.68 -9.82
CA THR A 28 -10.38 17.62 -10.82
C THR A 28 -11.00 16.35 -10.26
N VAL A 29 -11.95 15.80 -11.01
CA VAL A 29 -12.64 14.56 -10.69
C VAL A 29 -12.39 13.58 -11.83
N THR A 30 -11.96 12.36 -11.49
CA THR A 30 -11.84 11.25 -12.43
C THR A 30 -12.62 10.06 -11.92
N SER A 31 -13.07 9.19 -12.81
CA SER A 31 -13.84 7.99 -12.45
C SER A 31 -13.21 6.74 -13.05
N GLY A 32 -13.45 5.63 -12.40
CA GLY A 32 -12.99 4.32 -12.81
C GLY A 32 -13.59 3.23 -11.93
N ILE A 33 -12.89 2.12 -11.82
CA ILE A 33 -13.27 0.99 -10.97
C ILE A 33 -12.13 0.61 -10.02
N VAL A 34 -12.44 -0.18 -9.02
CA VAL A 34 -11.43 -0.96 -8.28
C VAL A 34 -10.89 -2.03 -9.23
N SER A 35 -9.66 -1.87 -9.70
CA SER A 35 -9.03 -2.81 -10.64
C SER A 35 -8.42 -4.02 -9.93
N ALA A 36 -7.90 -3.82 -8.72
CA ALA A 36 -7.37 -4.88 -7.86
C ALA A 36 -7.30 -4.43 -6.41
N LEU A 37 -7.24 -5.41 -5.52
CA LEU A 37 -7.03 -5.23 -4.08
C LEU A 37 -5.73 -5.88 -3.64
N ASN A 38 -5.25 -5.46 -2.48
CA ASN A 38 -4.05 -6.03 -1.87
C ASN A 38 -2.82 -6.00 -2.79
N ARG A 39 -2.64 -4.88 -3.50
CA ARG A 39 -1.46 -4.68 -4.34
C ARG A 39 -0.29 -4.18 -3.48
N PRO A 40 0.78 -5.00 -3.33
CA PRO A 40 2.00 -4.53 -2.70
C PRO A 40 2.66 -3.49 -3.63
N VAL A 41 2.80 -2.27 -3.13
CA VAL A 41 3.40 -1.16 -3.88
C VAL A 41 4.52 -0.55 -3.04
N THR A 42 5.66 -0.31 -3.67
CA THR A 42 6.75 0.46 -3.08
C THR A 42 6.71 1.88 -3.62
N THR A 43 6.74 2.85 -2.74
CA THR A 43 6.80 4.28 -3.07
C THR A 43 8.02 4.91 -2.39
N GLY A 44 8.47 6.07 -2.88
CA GLY A 44 9.66 6.74 -2.36
C GLY A 44 10.92 6.41 -3.15
N THR A 45 12.05 6.91 -2.66
CA THR A 45 13.38 6.71 -3.25
C THR A 45 14.17 5.67 -2.44
N PHE A 46 15.22 5.12 -3.03
CA PHE A 46 16.11 4.16 -2.38
C PHE A 46 16.58 4.67 -1.01
N GLY A 47 16.39 3.87 0.03
CA GLY A 47 16.69 4.22 1.43
C GLY A 47 15.57 4.96 2.17
N SER A 48 14.48 5.35 1.48
CA SER A 48 13.28 5.98 2.06
C SER A 48 12.01 5.36 1.48
N GLU A 49 12.04 4.06 1.22
CA GLU A 49 10.89 3.36 0.64
C GLU A 49 9.75 3.23 1.65
N SER A 50 8.56 3.50 1.17
CA SER A 50 7.30 3.15 1.84
C SER A 50 6.62 2.00 1.12
N PHE A 51 6.11 1.06 1.88
CA PHE A 51 5.41 -0.12 1.38
C PHE A 51 3.95 0.00 1.74
N VAL A 52 3.07 -0.09 0.75
CA VAL A 52 1.63 0.10 0.89
C VAL A 52 0.90 -1.12 0.35
N ASN A 53 -0.12 -1.56 1.06
CA ASN A 53 -1.09 -2.53 0.56
C ASN A 53 -2.19 -1.78 -0.18
N ALA A 54 -1.96 -1.50 -1.48
CA ALA A 54 -2.78 -0.54 -2.18
C ALA A 54 -4.08 -1.11 -2.77
N ILE A 55 -5.10 -0.25 -2.86
CA ILE A 55 -6.23 -0.38 -3.77
C ILE A 55 -5.72 0.10 -5.14
N GLN A 56 -5.82 -0.73 -6.16
CA GLN A 56 -5.54 -0.34 -7.54
C GLN A 56 -6.82 0.13 -8.22
N THR A 57 -6.74 1.21 -8.98
CA THR A 57 -7.84 1.76 -9.77
C THR A 57 -7.34 2.17 -11.16
N ASP A 58 -8.22 2.14 -12.15
CA ASP A 58 -7.99 2.71 -13.48
C ASP A 58 -8.46 4.17 -13.59
N ALA A 59 -9.12 4.71 -12.55
CA ALA A 59 -9.36 6.15 -12.45
C ALA A 59 -8.03 6.90 -12.61
N ALA A 60 -8.01 7.94 -13.43
CA ALA A 60 -6.79 8.67 -13.76
C ALA A 60 -6.21 9.37 -12.51
N ILE A 61 -5.15 8.80 -11.95
CA ILE A 61 -4.36 9.39 -10.87
C ILE A 61 -3.09 9.97 -11.47
N ASN A 62 -2.88 11.25 -11.28
CA ASN A 62 -1.74 12.00 -11.78
C ASN A 62 -1.06 12.77 -10.64
N PRO A 63 0.18 13.27 -10.81
CA PRO A 63 0.82 14.14 -9.84
C PRO A 63 -0.08 15.34 -9.49
N GLY A 64 -0.31 15.53 -8.18
CA GLY A 64 -1.28 16.49 -7.63
C GLY A 64 -2.58 15.85 -7.12
N ASN A 65 -2.89 14.60 -7.47
CA ASN A 65 -3.99 13.85 -6.86
C ASN A 65 -3.61 13.21 -5.52
N SER A 66 -2.32 13.07 -5.23
CA SER A 66 -1.83 12.48 -3.97
C SER A 66 -2.33 13.27 -2.76
N GLY A 67 -2.86 12.55 -1.77
CA GLY A 67 -3.55 13.12 -0.60
C GLY A 67 -5.04 13.38 -0.83
N GLY A 68 -5.53 13.34 -2.07
CA GLY A 68 -6.94 13.43 -2.41
C GLY A 68 -7.70 12.14 -2.09
N ALA A 69 -9.02 12.20 -2.17
CA ALA A 69 -9.89 11.08 -1.84
C ALA A 69 -10.13 10.15 -3.02
N LEU A 70 -10.14 8.83 -2.75
CA LEU A 70 -10.83 7.84 -3.54
C LEU A 70 -12.18 7.55 -2.87
N LEU A 71 -13.26 7.76 -3.61
CA LEU A 71 -14.63 7.59 -3.12
C LEU A 71 -15.29 6.39 -3.76
N ASP A 72 -16.21 5.76 -3.04
CA ASP A 72 -17.14 4.78 -3.61
C ASP A 72 -18.34 5.47 -4.27
N SER A 73 -19.25 4.68 -4.84
CA SER A 73 -20.48 5.15 -5.50
C SER A 73 -21.46 5.87 -4.58
N GLN A 74 -21.27 5.78 -3.25
CA GLN A 74 -22.09 6.47 -2.24
C GLN A 74 -21.40 7.76 -1.73
N GLY A 75 -20.26 8.13 -2.30
CA GLY A 75 -19.49 9.31 -1.89
C GLY A 75 -18.73 9.15 -0.57
N ARG A 76 -18.50 7.90 -0.11
CA ARG A 76 -17.70 7.61 1.09
C ARG A 76 -16.23 7.45 0.71
N ILE A 77 -15.33 7.97 1.55
CA ILE A 77 -13.89 7.75 1.33
C ILE A 77 -13.55 6.29 1.61
N ILE A 78 -13.00 5.60 0.60
CA ILE A 78 -12.48 4.23 0.69
C ILE A 78 -10.96 4.18 0.57
N GLY A 79 -10.33 5.27 0.13
CA GLY A 79 -8.87 5.35 0.03
C GLY A 79 -8.35 6.78 -0.04
N VAL A 80 -7.06 6.92 0.21
CA VAL A 80 -6.31 8.16 0.01
C VAL A 80 -5.43 7.97 -1.22
N ASN A 81 -5.63 8.76 -2.26
CA ASN A 81 -4.85 8.66 -3.47
C ASN A 81 -3.36 8.85 -3.17
N SER A 82 -2.55 7.93 -3.64
CA SER A 82 -1.10 7.99 -3.55
C SER A 82 -0.58 7.76 -4.96
N ALA A 83 0.24 8.63 -5.48
CA ALA A 83 0.75 8.46 -6.81
C ALA A 83 1.70 7.26 -6.85
N ILE A 84 1.53 6.22 -7.65
CA ILE A 84 1.93 6.05 -9.03
C ILE A 84 2.93 4.94 -9.20
N ALA A 85 2.59 3.92 -9.98
CA ALA A 85 3.60 3.26 -10.79
C ALA A 85 3.87 4.17 -12.01
N THR A 86 4.95 4.93 -12.00
CA THR A 86 5.43 5.59 -13.20
C THR A 86 6.29 4.61 -13.97
N LEU A 87 5.93 4.33 -15.21
CA LEU A 87 6.87 3.75 -16.15
C LEU A 87 7.90 4.84 -16.47
N SER A 88 9.00 4.83 -15.73
CA SER A 88 10.14 5.73 -15.96
C SER A 88 10.87 5.30 -17.21
N SER A 89 10.50 5.82 -18.35
CA SER A 89 11.37 5.92 -19.51
C SER A 89 11.09 7.23 -20.21
N GLY A 90 11.75 8.30 -19.72
CA GLY A 90 12.07 9.47 -20.52
C GLY A 90 10.93 10.29 -21.12
N GLY A 91 9.72 10.26 -20.57
CA GLY A 91 8.57 10.99 -21.11
C GLY A 91 7.64 11.51 -20.02
N THR A 92 6.76 12.43 -20.35
CA THR A 92 5.72 12.99 -19.49
C THR A 92 4.96 11.90 -18.73
N SER A 93 5.08 11.87 -17.39
CA SER A 93 4.39 10.91 -16.55
C SER A 93 2.91 11.28 -16.45
N GLY A 94 2.07 10.57 -17.18
CA GLY A 94 0.62 10.61 -17.07
C GLY A 94 0.06 9.29 -16.57
N SER A 95 -1.19 9.28 -16.14
CA SER A 95 -1.89 8.06 -15.78
C SER A 95 -2.00 7.11 -16.98
N ILE A 96 -1.62 5.87 -16.78
CA ILE A 96 -1.75 4.77 -17.75
C ILE A 96 -2.83 3.77 -17.33
N GLY A 97 -3.77 4.18 -16.45
CA GLY A 97 -4.78 3.30 -15.88
C GLY A 97 -4.27 2.44 -14.71
N LEU A 98 -3.14 2.81 -14.12
CA LEU A 98 -2.56 2.16 -12.94
C LEU A 98 -2.41 3.18 -11.81
N GLY A 99 -3.53 3.52 -11.20
CA GLY A 99 -3.60 4.36 -10.01
C GLY A 99 -3.60 3.52 -8.74
N PHE A 100 -3.05 4.05 -7.64
CA PHE A 100 -3.00 3.38 -6.36
C PHE A 100 -3.48 4.31 -5.24
N SER A 101 -4.23 3.73 -4.31
CA SER A 101 -4.72 4.45 -3.13
C SER A 101 -4.45 3.63 -1.86
N ILE A 102 -4.07 4.33 -0.81
CA ILE A 102 -3.92 3.74 0.54
C ILE A 102 -5.32 3.43 1.07
N PRO A 103 -5.62 2.18 1.48
CA PRO A 103 -6.92 1.84 2.03
C PRO A 103 -7.28 2.72 3.22
N ILE A 104 -8.53 3.18 3.27
CA ILE A 104 -8.95 4.14 4.32
C ILE A 104 -8.86 3.57 5.72
N ASN A 105 -9.10 2.27 5.91
CA ASN A 105 -8.98 1.64 7.22
C ASN A 105 -7.54 1.69 7.74
N GLU A 106 -6.54 1.52 6.87
CA GLU A 106 -5.13 1.66 7.22
C GLU A 106 -4.77 3.12 7.54
N ALA A 107 -5.18 4.05 6.67
CA ALA A 107 -4.95 5.47 6.89
C ALA A 107 -5.59 5.93 8.21
N LYS A 108 -6.84 5.52 8.48
CA LYS A 108 -7.55 5.85 9.72
C LYS A 108 -6.84 5.32 10.96
N ARG A 109 -6.38 4.06 10.95
CA ARG A 109 -5.62 3.49 12.08
C ARG A 109 -4.39 4.34 12.41
N VAL A 110 -3.60 4.70 11.39
CA VAL A 110 -2.39 5.53 11.58
C VAL A 110 -2.75 6.91 12.13
N VAL A 111 -3.81 7.54 11.60
CA VAL A 111 -4.29 8.85 12.06
C VAL A 111 -4.77 8.79 13.51
N ASP A 112 -5.56 7.76 13.87
CA ASP A 112 -6.06 7.58 15.23
C ASP A 112 -4.89 7.40 16.23
N GLU A 113 -3.87 6.62 15.89
CA GLU A 113 -2.65 6.45 16.71
C GLU A 113 -1.89 7.77 16.88
N LEU A 114 -1.73 8.55 15.80
CA LEU A 114 -1.05 9.84 15.84
C LEU A 114 -1.81 10.87 16.69
N ILE A 115 -3.14 10.89 16.60
CA ILE A 115 -3.98 11.77 17.42
C ILE A 115 -3.89 11.38 18.90
N ALA A 116 -3.91 10.07 19.19
CA ALA A 116 -3.92 9.57 20.57
C ALA A 116 -2.56 9.72 21.27
N SER A 117 -1.45 9.55 20.55
CA SER A 117 -0.13 9.41 21.17
C SER A 117 1.00 10.21 20.51
N GLY A 118 0.73 10.86 19.39
CA GLY A 118 1.75 11.54 18.57
C GLY A 118 2.67 10.56 17.83
N LYS A 119 2.43 9.27 17.91
CA LYS A 119 3.26 8.22 17.31
C LYS A 119 2.39 7.15 16.68
N SER A 120 2.85 6.58 15.56
CA SER A 120 2.26 5.37 14.98
C SER A 120 3.27 4.24 15.01
N THR A 121 2.79 3.05 15.34
CA THR A 121 3.60 1.84 15.43
C THR A 121 3.39 0.95 14.20
N ARG A 122 4.42 0.17 13.86
CA ARG A 122 4.35 -0.78 12.76
C ARG A 122 4.80 -2.15 13.24
N PRO A 123 4.06 -3.22 12.94
CA PRO A 123 4.51 -4.56 13.26
C PRO A 123 5.74 -4.91 12.42
N VAL A 124 6.69 -5.58 13.05
CA VAL A 124 7.90 -6.08 12.41
C VAL A 124 8.11 -7.55 12.76
N LEU A 125 8.58 -8.33 11.80
CA LEU A 125 8.97 -9.72 12.03
C LEU A 125 10.37 -9.83 12.62
N GLY A 126 11.19 -8.79 12.46
CA GLY A 126 12.59 -8.79 12.90
C GLY A 126 13.50 -9.53 11.92
N VAL A 127 13.29 -9.35 10.63
CA VAL A 127 14.10 -9.95 9.57
C VAL A 127 14.59 -8.90 8.59
N PHE A 128 15.72 -9.17 7.95
CA PHE A 128 16.18 -8.49 6.75
C PHE A 128 16.09 -9.45 5.58
N PHE A 129 15.36 -9.08 4.55
CA PHE A 129 15.23 -9.90 3.37
C PHE A 129 16.47 -9.84 2.47
N ASP A 130 16.73 -10.93 1.76
CA ASP A 130 17.78 -11.02 0.74
C ASP A 130 17.25 -10.41 -0.56
N SER A 131 17.63 -9.17 -0.84
CA SER A 131 17.19 -8.42 -2.04
C SER A 131 17.75 -9.00 -3.36
N THR A 132 18.71 -9.91 -3.29
CA THR A 132 19.27 -10.58 -4.47
C THR A 132 18.57 -11.89 -4.83
N PHE A 133 17.63 -12.33 -3.96
CA PHE A 133 16.89 -13.56 -4.20
C PHE A 133 15.88 -13.39 -5.34
N THR A 134 15.98 -14.21 -6.35
CA THR A 134 15.14 -14.18 -7.57
C THR A 134 14.08 -15.29 -7.62
N GLY A 135 14.02 -16.14 -6.58
CA GLY A 135 12.98 -17.18 -6.46
C GLY A 135 11.65 -16.63 -5.98
N THR A 136 10.61 -17.47 -6.00
CA THR A 136 9.29 -17.12 -5.45
C THR A 136 9.31 -17.11 -3.93
N GLY A 137 8.74 -16.06 -3.34
CA GLY A 137 8.71 -15.85 -1.89
C GLY A 137 9.71 -14.82 -1.40
N ALA A 138 9.75 -14.61 -0.10
CA ALA A 138 10.63 -13.66 0.55
C ALA A 138 11.72 -14.39 1.35
N LYS A 139 12.96 -14.40 0.84
CA LYS A 139 14.07 -15.07 1.51
C LYS A 139 14.63 -14.21 2.64
N ILE A 140 14.75 -14.79 3.82
CA ILE A 140 15.34 -14.16 5.00
C ILE A 140 16.87 -14.20 4.83
N GLY A 141 17.50 -13.04 4.70
CA GLY A 141 18.95 -12.93 4.66
C GLY A 141 19.58 -13.01 6.04
N ARG A 142 19.04 -12.26 7.01
CA ARG A 142 19.48 -12.28 8.42
C ARG A 142 18.34 -11.92 9.36
N LEU A 143 18.50 -12.29 10.62
CA LEU A 143 17.57 -11.97 11.69
C LEU A 143 18.04 -10.71 12.46
N SER A 144 17.09 -9.98 13.02
CA SER A 144 17.34 -8.96 14.03
C SER A 144 17.41 -9.62 15.40
N PRO A 145 18.45 -9.36 16.20
CA PRO A 145 18.59 -9.95 17.54
C PRO A 145 17.41 -9.58 18.46
N ASN A 146 16.94 -10.56 19.22
CA ASN A 146 15.85 -10.42 20.20
C ASN A 146 14.48 -10.01 19.64
N GLU A 147 14.27 -10.12 18.32
CA GLU A 147 13.01 -9.85 17.65
C GLU A 147 12.17 -11.12 17.43
N GLY A 148 10.96 -10.95 16.88
CA GLY A 148 9.96 -12.03 16.77
C GLY A 148 10.43 -13.27 16.04
N ALA A 149 11.09 -13.11 14.89
CA ALA A 149 11.56 -14.23 14.08
C ALA A 149 12.62 -15.07 14.80
N GLU A 150 13.59 -14.42 15.45
CA GLU A 150 14.62 -15.11 16.21
C GLU A 150 14.01 -15.85 17.42
N LYS A 151 13.13 -15.19 18.18
CA LYS A 151 12.42 -15.81 19.32
C LYS A 151 11.56 -17.00 18.91
N ALA A 152 10.99 -16.95 17.71
CA ALA A 152 10.21 -18.04 17.15
C ALA A 152 11.08 -19.17 16.55
N GLY A 153 12.41 -19.03 16.55
CA GLY A 153 13.32 -20.03 16.00
C GLY A 153 13.29 -20.14 14.47
N ILE A 154 12.89 -19.09 13.75
CA ILE A 154 12.91 -19.09 12.29
C ILE A 154 14.37 -18.98 11.80
N PRO A 155 14.87 -19.93 11.01
CA PRO A 155 16.26 -19.89 10.56
C PRO A 155 16.51 -18.80 9.52
N ALA A 156 17.68 -18.16 9.55
CA ALA A 156 18.16 -17.36 8.43
C ALA A 156 18.30 -18.25 7.18
N GLY A 157 18.04 -17.70 6.01
CA GLY A 157 18.00 -18.45 4.76
C GLY A 157 16.64 -19.06 4.43
N SER A 158 15.68 -19.11 5.38
CA SER A 158 14.31 -19.55 5.12
C SER A 158 13.62 -18.66 4.08
N VAL A 159 12.71 -19.25 3.30
CA VAL A 159 11.89 -18.52 2.34
C VAL A 159 10.45 -18.51 2.82
N ILE A 160 9.89 -17.31 3.04
CA ILE A 160 8.47 -17.13 3.38
C ILE A 160 7.68 -17.23 2.08
N THR A 161 6.88 -18.27 1.94
CA THR A 161 6.04 -18.53 0.76
C THR A 161 4.58 -18.21 0.97
N ALA A 162 4.14 -18.13 2.24
CA ALA A 162 2.78 -17.74 2.60
C ALA A 162 2.74 -17.16 4.03
N ILE A 163 1.77 -16.26 4.28
CA ILE A 163 1.44 -15.73 5.61
C ILE A 163 -0.08 -15.82 5.77
N ASP A 164 -0.56 -16.58 6.76
CA ASP A 164 -1.99 -16.85 6.99
C ASP A 164 -2.72 -17.30 5.71
N GLY A 165 -2.13 -18.23 4.98
CA GLY A 165 -2.69 -18.78 3.74
C GLY A 165 -2.57 -17.86 2.53
N VAL A 166 -2.16 -16.61 2.69
CA VAL A 166 -1.91 -15.67 1.58
C VAL A 166 -0.53 -15.94 1.00
N LYS A 167 -0.48 -16.29 -0.28
CA LYS A 167 0.79 -16.53 -1.00
C LYS A 167 1.63 -15.25 -1.07
N ILE A 168 2.91 -15.41 -0.80
CA ILE A 168 3.91 -14.34 -0.87
C ILE A 168 4.75 -14.56 -2.13
N ALA A 169 4.70 -13.59 -3.04
CA ALA A 169 5.45 -13.65 -4.30
C ALA A 169 6.91 -13.18 -4.13
N ASP A 170 7.13 -12.17 -3.28
CA ASP A 170 8.41 -11.51 -3.08
C ASP A 170 8.52 -10.83 -1.70
N GLN A 171 9.63 -10.17 -1.45
CA GLN A 171 9.88 -9.45 -0.20
C GLN A 171 8.90 -8.29 0.04
N VAL A 172 8.44 -7.61 -1.01
CA VAL A 172 7.51 -6.48 -0.89
C VAL A 172 6.17 -6.98 -0.40
N GLY A 173 5.68 -8.08 -0.98
CA GLY A 173 4.47 -8.77 -0.55
C GLY A 173 4.55 -9.23 0.92
N ALA A 174 5.70 -9.76 1.35
CA ALA A 174 5.90 -10.14 2.75
C ALA A 174 5.84 -8.92 3.69
N ILE A 175 6.55 -7.84 3.38
CA ILE A 175 6.56 -6.61 4.19
C ILE A 175 5.15 -6.02 4.31
N VAL A 176 4.45 -5.90 3.19
CA VAL A 176 3.09 -5.37 3.14
C VAL A 176 2.13 -6.24 3.96
N LYS A 177 2.21 -7.57 3.80
CA LYS A 177 1.36 -8.49 4.56
C LYS A 177 1.64 -8.42 6.06
N ILE A 178 2.91 -8.38 6.49
CA ILE A 178 3.28 -8.23 7.91
C ILE A 178 2.74 -6.91 8.46
N ARG A 179 2.84 -5.81 7.72
CA ARG A 179 2.34 -4.49 8.14
C ARG A 179 0.82 -4.37 8.22
N SER A 180 0.07 -5.32 7.65
CA SER A 180 -1.39 -5.36 7.76
C SER A 180 -1.91 -5.84 9.12
N TYR A 181 -1.03 -6.39 9.98
CA TYR A 181 -1.39 -6.78 11.34
C TYR A 181 -1.28 -5.59 12.31
N ALA A 182 -1.90 -5.74 13.47
CA ALA A 182 -1.66 -4.87 14.60
C ALA A 182 -0.26 -5.15 15.19
N PRO A 183 0.45 -4.13 15.71
CA PRO A 183 1.71 -4.31 16.43
C PRO A 183 1.54 -5.12 17.70
#